data_24f7afeb323fec9756f11c5ded3711d0
#
_entry.id   24f7afeb323fec9756f11c5ded3711d0
#
_cell.length_a   1.000
_cell.length_b   1.000
_cell.length_c   1.000
_cell.angle_alpha   90.00
_cell.angle_beta   90.00
_cell.angle_gamma   90.00
#
_symmetry.space_group_name_H-M   'P 1'
#
loop_
_entity.id
_entity.type
_entity.pdbx_description
1 polymer ?
#
loop_
_entity_poly.entity_id
_entity_poly.type
_entity_poly.pdbx_seq_one_letter_code
_entity_poly.pdbx_strand_id
1 'polypeptide(L)'
;AGALKGKTIYISAGHGWLWNGYNWRTQRPPYPTAPYVGPIIEDHNNAEAVNQYLIRYLQNAGATVIPVRERDMNPAAVIVDNDTPGGGYTETGTWATSTLTGYLGTAYRYTTTVTGTATATATWTFGVPADGEYAVYAWYRQGTNRAPDARYTVHHAGGATEVVVDQRVHGNTWHYLGTFGFRAGQVATVTLSNLSTVAGRAVVIADAIRVGGGVFSSLTGIYTTTAPYAPNKPWWEVAAYYYVQRMGLNPSGWPSYGYFNDVVARPMYARWEHAGTGEDALYISWHSNGINGYQTTVRGTVSYIYNGEWITRSVTPGSAELQDAVHTEIIRTLRAAWDPTWPDLGKRALNLGELRELWDPDPTVQMPGVLIEVAFHDHPTDTDALKEPKFNQLVARAVYRGIVRYFEQRDGVDLPLLPEPPTHLAVQSLGDGRVRISWRPPATDTPGLESDPPTGYRVYTSTDGVGWSAAALVPTTVYTLTDVPAGQLLFVRVTAVNDGGESFPTEV
;
A
#
# COMPACT_ATOMS: atom_id res chain seq x y z
N ALA A 1 10.81 -2.84 -14.34
CA ALA A 1 11.11 -4.21 -13.92
C ALA A 1 10.20 -4.57 -12.75
N GLY A 2 9.98 -5.87 -12.52
CA GLY A 2 9.20 -6.41 -11.42
C GLY A 2 8.30 -7.56 -11.86
N ALA A 3 8.29 -8.65 -11.09
CA ALA A 3 7.50 -9.86 -11.35
C ALA A 3 5.98 -9.57 -11.40
N LEU A 4 5.53 -8.56 -10.66
CA LEU A 4 4.12 -8.18 -10.59
C LEU A 4 3.81 -6.88 -11.36
N LYS A 5 4.69 -6.48 -12.30
CA LYS A 5 4.45 -5.31 -13.14
C LYS A 5 3.17 -5.50 -13.98
N GLY A 6 2.27 -4.52 -13.93
CA GLY A 6 0.98 -4.56 -14.62
C GLY A 6 -0.09 -5.37 -13.89
N LYS A 7 0.20 -5.85 -12.67
CA LYS A 7 -0.79 -6.48 -11.79
C LYS A 7 -1.24 -5.48 -10.73
N THR A 8 -2.54 -5.50 -10.40
CA THR A 8 -3.13 -4.67 -9.35
C THR A 8 -3.59 -5.54 -8.19
N ILE A 9 -3.11 -5.23 -6.99
CA ILE A 9 -3.41 -5.98 -5.78
C ILE A 9 -4.21 -5.11 -4.83
N TYR A 10 -5.48 -5.45 -4.63
CA TYR A 10 -6.33 -4.84 -3.62
C TYR A 10 -6.09 -5.53 -2.28
N ILE A 11 -5.83 -4.76 -1.22
CA ILE A 11 -5.47 -5.29 0.09
C ILE A 11 -6.39 -4.79 1.17
N SER A 12 -6.98 -5.72 1.91
CA SER A 12 -7.75 -5.48 3.11
C SER A 12 -6.96 -5.91 4.34
N ALA A 13 -6.60 -4.97 5.19
CA ALA A 13 -6.22 -5.25 6.57
C ALA A 13 -7.49 -5.17 7.44
N GLY A 14 -7.97 -6.31 7.96
CA GLY A 14 -9.14 -6.33 8.84
C GLY A 14 -8.81 -5.64 10.15
N HIS A 15 -9.62 -4.97 10.63
CA HIS A 15 -10.83 -4.41 10.98
C HIS A 15 -10.74 -2.88 11.14
N GLY A 16 -10.49 -2.36 12.38
CA GLY A 16 -10.28 -0.94 12.69
C GLY A 16 -11.32 -0.36 13.64
N TRP A 17 -11.07 0.88 14.08
CA TRP A 17 -12.00 1.63 14.92
C TRP A 17 -13.33 1.89 14.22
N LEU A 18 -14.43 1.49 14.86
CA LEU A 18 -15.80 1.64 14.37
C LEU A 18 -16.70 2.20 15.44
N TRP A 19 -17.68 3.03 15.03
CA TRP A 19 -18.79 3.46 15.87
C TRP A 19 -19.85 2.36 15.99
N ASN A 20 -20.13 1.89 17.21
CA ASN A 20 -21.08 0.79 17.45
C ASN A 20 -22.51 1.24 17.78
N GLY A 21 -22.79 2.53 17.62
CA GLY A 21 -24.06 3.16 18.00
C GLY A 21 -24.00 3.93 19.33
N TYR A 22 -22.99 3.67 20.17
CA TYR A 22 -22.81 4.28 21.50
C TYR A 22 -21.44 4.93 21.69
N ASN A 23 -20.39 4.26 21.23
CA ASN A 23 -19.03 4.75 21.34
C ASN A 23 -18.14 4.24 20.19
N TRP A 24 -16.98 4.88 20.03
CA TRP A 24 -15.92 4.39 19.19
C TRP A 24 -15.17 3.28 19.89
N ARG A 25 -14.94 2.16 19.20
CA ARG A 25 -14.12 1.05 19.66
C ARG A 25 -13.50 0.30 18.50
N THR A 26 -12.44 -0.46 18.77
CA THR A 26 -11.94 -1.47 17.85
C THR A 26 -13.02 -2.53 17.61
N GLN A 27 -13.12 -3.08 16.41
CA GLN A 27 -14.10 -4.14 16.12
C GLN A 27 -13.78 -5.41 16.88
N ARG A 28 -12.50 -5.66 17.11
CA ARG A 28 -12.01 -6.75 17.96
C ARG A 28 -11.40 -6.16 19.22
N PRO A 29 -11.90 -6.53 20.40
CA PRO A 29 -11.31 -6.11 21.66
C PRO A 29 -9.92 -6.73 21.83
N PRO A 30 -9.08 -6.20 22.75
CA PRO A 30 -7.81 -6.84 23.07
C PRO A 30 -8.04 -8.25 23.62
N TYR A 31 -7.48 -9.25 23.00
CA TYR A 31 -7.44 -10.63 23.46
C TYR A 31 -6.01 -11.03 23.77
N PRO A 32 -5.83 -11.92 24.72
CA PRO A 32 -6.77 -12.46 25.68
C PRO A 32 -6.85 -11.63 26.95
N THR A 33 -7.98 -11.73 27.63
CA THR A 33 -8.05 -11.37 29.06
C THR A 33 -7.28 -12.41 29.88
N ALA A 34 -6.72 -12.02 31.03
CA ALA A 34 -5.89 -12.88 31.90
C ALA A 34 -6.06 -14.41 31.67
N PRO A 35 -4.98 -15.21 31.70
CA PRO A 35 -3.69 -14.92 32.31
C PRO A 35 -2.62 -14.33 31.37
N TYR A 36 -2.99 -13.89 30.18
CA TYR A 36 -2.02 -13.45 29.19
C TYR A 36 -1.48 -12.05 29.49
N VAL A 37 -0.19 -11.93 29.44
CA VAL A 37 0.51 -10.65 29.57
C VAL A 37 0.67 -10.03 28.18
N GLY A 38 0.06 -8.86 27.97
CA GLY A 38 0.16 -8.13 26.71
C GLY A 38 -0.74 -8.68 25.59
N PRO A 39 -2.05 -8.46 25.67
CA PRO A 39 -2.97 -8.83 24.60
C PRO A 39 -2.63 -8.13 23.29
N ILE A 40 -2.99 -8.77 22.17
CA ILE A 40 -2.94 -8.18 20.85
C ILE A 40 -4.30 -7.56 20.50
N ILE A 41 -4.28 -6.48 19.76
CA ILE A 41 -5.46 -5.90 19.13
C ILE A 41 -5.38 -6.22 17.64
N GLU A 42 -6.23 -7.12 17.18
CA GLU A 42 -6.25 -7.59 15.79
C GLU A 42 -6.29 -6.42 14.80
N ASP A 43 -7.15 -5.45 15.04
CA ASP A 43 -7.38 -4.27 14.20
C ASP A 43 -6.11 -3.47 13.91
N HIS A 44 -5.19 -3.42 14.88
CA HIS A 44 -3.91 -2.72 14.73
C HIS A 44 -2.83 -3.62 14.14
N ASN A 45 -2.70 -4.84 14.65
CA ASN A 45 -1.68 -5.78 14.20
C ASN A 45 -1.80 -6.08 12.70
N ASN A 46 -3.01 -6.32 12.20
CA ASN A 46 -3.23 -6.55 10.78
C ASN A 46 -2.81 -5.35 9.92
N ALA A 47 -3.16 -4.14 10.33
CA ALA A 47 -2.79 -2.92 9.62
C ALA A 47 -1.27 -2.68 9.64
N GLU A 48 -0.61 -2.91 10.78
CA GLU A 48 0.84 -2.79 10.90
C GLU A 48 1.56 -3.81 9.99
N ALA A 49 1.17 -5.09 10.04
CA ALA A 49 1.79 -6.13 9.23
C ALA A 49 1.63 -5.87 7.73
N VAL A 50 0.43 -5.45 7.31
CA VAL A 50 0.13 -5.12 5.91
C VAL A 50 0.90 -3.88 5.46
N ASN A 51 0.86 -2.79 6.23
CA ASN A 51 1.47 -1.52 5.84
C ASN A 51 3.00 -1.56 5.87
N GLN A 52 3.60 -2.21 6.88
CA GLN A 52 5.05 -2.25 7.03
C GLN A 52 5.71 -3.26 6.09
N TYR A 53 5.05 -4.39 5.80
CA TYR A 53 5.68 -5.49 5.08
C TYR A 53 5.00 -5.84 3.75
N LEU A 54 3.70 -6.24 3.76
CA LEU A 54 3.08 -6.80 2.56
C LEU A 54 3.02 -5.79 1.40
N ILE A 55 2.56 -4.57 1.67
CA ILE A 55 2.50 -3.51 0.65
C ILE A 55 3.89 -3.26 0.05
N ARG A 56 4.94 -3.22 0.88
CA ARG A 56 6.32 -3.00 0.40
C ARG A 56 6.82 -4.15 -0.48
N TYR A 57 6.60 -5.41 -0.09
CA TYR A 57 6.95 -6.55 -0.95
C TYR A 57 6.30 -6.45 -2.33
N LEU A 58 5.01 -6.16 -2.37
CA LEU A 58 4.25 -6.09 -3.60
C LEU A 58 4.69 -4.91 -4.49
N GLN A 59 4.89 -3.73 -3.89
CA GLN A 59 5.39 -2.55 -4.62
C GLN A 59 6.81 -2.76 -5.14
N ASN A 60 7.68 -3.36 -4.34
CA ASN A 60 9.05 -3.70 -4.73
C ASN A 60 9.08 -4.70 -5.90
N ALA A 61 8.07 -5.57 -5.99
CA ALA A 61 7.86 -6.47 -7.12
C ALA A 61 7.15 -5.81 -8.33
N GLY A 62 6.86 -4.53 -8.25
CA GLY A 62 6.28 -3.74 -9.35
C GLY A 62 4.76 -3.73 -9.43
N ALA A 63 4.04 -4.28 -8.44
CA ALA A 63 2.58 -4.23 -8.41
C ALA A 63 2.04 -2.81 -8.13
N THR A 64 0.89 -2.50 -8.70
CA THR A 64 0.01 -1.46 -8.19
C THR A 64 -0.71 -1.99 -6.97
N VAL A 65 -0.60 -1.31 -5.82
CA VAL A 65 -1.20 -1.77 -4.56
C VAL A 65 -2.22 -0.76 -4.08
N ILE A 66 -3.47 -1.21 -3.96
CA ILE A 66 -4.60 -0.38 -3.54
C ILE A 66 -5.17 -0.95 -2.22
N PRO A 67 -4.82 -0.35 -1.07
CA PRO A 67 -5.36 -0.77 0.21
C PRO A 67 -6.77 -0.19 0.43
N VAL A 68 -7.60 -0.95 1.13
CA VAL A 68 -8.96 -0.52 1.51
C VAL A 68 -9.02 0.14 2.89
N ARG A 69 -7.89 0.29 3.54
CA ARG A 69 -7.62 1.12 4.73
C ARG A 69 -6.38 1.97 4.47
N GLU A 70 -6.19 3.05 5.24
CA GLU A 70 -5.03 3.93 5.06
C GLU A 70 -3.71 3.18 5.22
N ARG A 71 -2.81 3.34 4.24
CA ARG A 71 -1.45 2.77 4.28
C ARG A 71 -0.45 3.64 5.03
N ASP A 72 -0.68 4.94 5.08
CA ASP A 72 0.22 5.87 5.74
C ASP A 72 -0.03 5.90 7.24
N MET A 73 0.96 5.46 8.01
CA MET A 73 0.88 5.44 9.48
C MET A 73 1.22 6.81 10.11
N ASN A 74 1.51 7.83 9.29
CA ASN A 74 1.82 9.18 9.76
C ASN A 74 0.53 9.87 10.25
N PRO A 75 0.48 10.35 11.50
CA PRO A 75 -0.70 11.04 12.06
C PRO A 75 -0.87 12.48 11.52
N ALA A 76 0.07 12.99 10.74
CA ALA A 76 -0.04 14.28 10.08
C ALA A 76 -0.57 14.11 8.64
N ALA A 77 -1.38 15.07 8.19
CA ALA A 77 -1.77 15.20 6.78
C ALA A 77 -1.83 16.66 6.39
N VAL A 78 -1.42 16.94 5.15
CA VAL A 78 -1.59 18.25 4.51
C VAL A 78 -2.32 18.02 3.19
N ILE A 79 -3.37 18.79 2.96
CA ILE A 79 -4.11 18.78 1.69
C ILE A 79 -4.06 20.17 1.09
N VAL A 80 -3.68 20.24 -0.18
CA VAL A 80 -3.69 21.48 -0.98
C VAL A 80 -4.56 21.23 -2.20
N ASP A 81 -5.68 21.90 -2.26
CA ASP A 81 -6.62 21.89 -3.37
C ASP A 81 -6.36 23.13 -4.27
N ASN A 82 -6.73 23.07 -5.55
CA ASN A 82 -6.67 24.22 -6.44
C ASN A 82 -7.50 25.43 -5.94
N ASP A 83 -8.51 25.19 -5.09
CA ASP A 83 -9.36 26.20 -4.46
C ASP A 83 -9.02 26.46 -2.97
N THR A 84 -7.90 25.96 -2.46
CA THR A 84 -7.52 26.14 -1.04
C THR A 84 -7.41 27.61 -0.66
N PRO A 85 -8.19 28.10 0.30
CA PRO A 85 -8.06 29.46 0.81
C PRO A 85 -6.66 29.70 1.39
N GLY A 86 -6.04 30.84 1.04
CA GLY A 86 -4.71 31.20 1.54
C GLY A 86 -3.55 30.76 0.65
N GLY A 87 -3.83 30.10 -0.45
CA GLY A 87 -2.81 29.76 -1.45
C GLY A 87 -2.25 28.35 -1.28
N GLY A 88 -1.09 28.12 -1.89
CA GLY A 88 -0.46 26.80 -2.00
C GLY A 88 -0.62 26.21 -3.39
N TYR A 89 -1.52 26.72 -4.21
CA TYR A 89 -1.69 26.33 -5.61
C TYR A 89 -1.38 27.49 -6.55
N THR A 90 -0.60 27.22 -7.58
CA THR A 90 -0.24 28.19 -8.62
C THR A 90 -0.16 27.53 -9.99
N GLU A 91 -0.30 28.36 -11.05
CA GLU A 91 -0.26 27.89 -12.43
C GLU A 91 0.72 28.74 -13.27
N THR A 92 1.34 28.07 -14.23
CA THR A 92 2.01 28.72 -15.38
C THR A 92 1.37 28.24 -16.66
N GLY A 93 1.42 29.06 -17.72
CA GLY A 93 0.73 28.75 -18.98
C GLY A 93 -0.78 28.96 -18.91
N THR A 94 -1.54 28.29 -19.78
CA THR A 94 -2.99 28.48 -19.88
C THR A 94 -3.75 27.30 -19.29
N TRP A 95 -4.56 27.56 -18.29
CA TRP A 95 -5.45 26.60 -17.65
C TRP A 95 -6.90 27.11 -17.70
N ALA A 96 -7.84 26.19 -17.80
CA ALA A 96 -9.26 26.45 -17.76
C ALA A 96 -9.91 25.86 -16.52
N THR A 97 -10.98 26.49 -16.03
CA THR A 97 -11.80 25.97 -14.93
C THR A 97 -12.87 25.05 -15.50
N SER A 98 -13.03 23.89 -14.90
CA SER A 98 -14.07 22.93 -15.26
C SER A 98 -15.46 23.38 -14.78
N THR A 99 -16.48 23.01 -15.54
CA THR A 99 -17.89 23.09 -15.09
C THR A 99 -18.32 21.85 -14.29
N LEU A 100 -17.49 20.81 -14.28
CA LEU A 100 -17.71 19.59 -13.52
C LEU A 100 -17.02 19.71 -12.15
N THR A 101 -17.56 19.04 -11.16
CA THR A 101 -17.03 19.06 -9.79
C THR A 101 -15.82 18.12 -9.63
N GLY A 102 -14.84 18.56 -8.87
CA GLY A 102 -13.65 17.86 -8.44
C GLY A 102 -13.70 17.46 -6.97
N TYR A 103 -12.55 17.56 -6.30
CA TYR A 103 -12.40 17.24 -4.88
C TYR A 103 -13.35 18.08 -4.02
N LEU A 104 -14.01 17.44 -3.07
CA LEU A 104 -15.03 18.03 -2.16
C LEU A 104 -16.13 18.85 -2.87
N GLY A 105 -16.36 18.63 -4.16
CA GLY A 105 -17.41 19.32 -4.92
C GLY A 105 -17.00 20.67 -5.49
N THR A 106 -15.73 21.07 -5.39
CA THR A 106 -15.18 22.28 -6.00
C THR A 106 -14.90 22.08 -7.50
N ALA A 107 -14.55 23.16 -8.21
CA ALA A 107 -14.14 23.05 -9.60
C ALA A 107 -12.67 22.65 -9.70
N TYR A 108 -12.31 21.84 -10.67
CA TYR A 108 -10.91 21.53 -10.96
C TYR A 108 -10.37 22.33 -12.14
N ARG A 109 -9.05 22.40 -12.27
CA ARG A 109 -8.35 23.04 -13.37
C ARG A 109 -7.93 22.01 -14.42
N TYR A 110 -7.89 22.41 -15.69
CA TYR A 110 -7.41 21.53 -16.76
C TYR A 110 -6.73 22.31 -17.88
N THR A 111 -5.84 21.63 -18.59
CA THR A 111 -5.18 22.16 -19.79
C THR A 111 -4.96 21.06 -20.82
N THR A 112 -4.86 21.47 -22.08
CA THR A 112 -4.61 20.54 -23.21
C THR A 112 -3.18 20.02 -23.17
N THR A 113 -3.02 18.75 -23.50
CA THR A 113 -1.71 18.08 -23.58
C THR A 113 -0.88 18.59 -24.76
N VAL A 114 0.45 18.58 -24.57
CA VAL A 114 1.45 18.86 -25.61
C VAL A 114 2.50 17.77 -25.65
N THR A 115 3.19 17.63 -26.79
CA THR A 115 4.40 16.80 -26.92
C THR A 115 5.65 17.68 -26.95
N GLY A 116 6.81 17.10 -26.66
CA GLY A 116 8.11 17.80 -26.69
C GLY A 116 8.39 18.56 -25.40
N THR A 117 8.02 19.83 -25.31
CA THR A 117 8.27 20.66 -24.12
C THR A 117 6.96 21.10 -23.48
N ALA A 118 6.86 20.98 -22.16
CA ALA A 118 5.70 21.44 -21.40
C ALA A 118 5.51 22.97 -21.57
N THR A 119 4.28 23.40 -21.78
CA THR A 119 3.88 24.81 -21.93
C THR A 119 3.00 25.33 -20.81
N ALA A 120 2.55 24.42 -19.93
CA ALA A 120 1.74 24.72 -18.76
C ALA A 120 2.09 23.79 -17.61
N THR A 121 2.10 24.33 -16.39
CA THR A 121 2.40 23.58 -15.16
C THR A 121 1.50 24.08 -14.04
N ALA A 122 0.89 23.13 -13.31
CA ALA A 122 0.24 23.37 -12.03
C ALA A 122 1.21 22.98 -10.90
N THR A 123 1.21 23.74 -9.81
CA THR A 123 2.12 23.53 -8.67
C THR A 123 1.35 23.62 -7.36
N TRP A 124 1.45 22.58 -6.54
CA TRP A 124 0.98 22.56 -5.15
C TRP A 124 2.18 22.71 -4.22
N THR A 125 2.10 23.68 -3.31
CA THR A 125 3.14 24.05 -2.36
C THR A 125 2.65 23.75 -0.95
N PHE A 126 3.46 23.07 -0.16
CA PHE A 126 3.09 22.66 1.21
C PHE A 126 4.32 22.59 2.12
N GLY A 127 4.07 22.53 3.42
CA GLY A 127 5.04 22.16 4.45
C GLY A 127 4.50 21.04 5.31
N VAL A 128 5.39 20.26 5.92
CA VAL A 128 5.04 19.19 6.85
C VAL A 128 5.38 19.59 8.30
N PRO A 129 4.64 19.07 9.32
CA PRO A 129 4.86 19.47 10.71
C PRO A 129 6.06 18.79 11.37
N ALA A 130 6.52 17.64 10.84
CA ALA A 130 7.64 16.88 11.36
C ALA A 130 8.47 16.27 10.22
N ASP A 131 9.74 16.01 10.48
CA ASP A 131 10.59 15.25 9.57
C ASP A 131 10.08 13.81 9.47
N GLY A 132 10.11 13.23 8.27
CA GLY A 132 9.72 11.83 8.08
C GLY A 132 9.32 11.48 6.65
N GLU A 133 8.95 10.22 6.48
CA GLU A 133 8.36 9.72 5.24
C GLU A 133 6.85 9.95 5.25
N TYR A 134 6.33 10.43 4.13
CA TYR A 134 4.91 10.71 3.91
C TYR A 134 4.47 10.12 2.57
N ALA A 135 3.36 9.41 2.56
CA ALA A 135 2.71 9.04 1.32
C ALA A 135 2.10 10.28 0.65
N VAL A 136 2.30 10.41 -0.65
CA VAL A 136 1.79 11.50 -1.48
C VAL A 136 0.74 10.96 -2.42
N TYR A 137 -0.39 11.66 -2.53
CA TYR A 137 -1.53 11.28 -3.36
C TYR A 137 -1.98 12.46 -4.21
N ALA A 138 -2.47 12.16 -5.43
CA ALA A 138 -3.18 13.11 -6.27
C ALA A 138 -4.66 12.74 -6.33
N TRP A 139 -5.54 13.73 -6.27
CA TRP A 139 -6.93 13.58 -6.60
C TRP A 139 -7.20 14.22 -7.96
N TYR A 140 -7.91 13.53 -8.83
CA TYR A 140 -8.32 14.05 -10.14
C TYR A 140 -9.65 13.40 -10.56
N ARG A 141 -10.42 14.12 -11.37
CA ARG A 141 -11.62 13.54 -11.98
C ARG A 141 -11.24 12.76 -13.23
N GLN A 142 -11.41 11.43 -13.18
CA GLN A 142 -11.12 10.54 -14.32
C GLN A 142 -12.06 10.80 -15.50
N GLY A 143 -11.65 10.38 -16.69
CA GLY A 143 -12.46 10.44 -17.88
C GLY A 143 -11.69 10.02 -19.14
N THR A 144 -12.39 9.56 -20.17
CA THR A 144 -11.79 8.96 -21.38
C THR A 144 -10.93 9.95 -22.20
N ASN A 145 -11.13 11.26 -22.01
CA ASN A 145 -10.36 12.31 -22.68
C ASN A 145 -9.20 12.84 -21.82
N ARG A 146 -8.83 12.13 -20.75
CA ARG A 146 -7.68 12.51 -19.90
C ARG A 146 -6.37 11.98 -20.48
N ALA A 147 -5.25 12.57 -20.05
CA ALA A 147 -3.91 12.11 -20.42
C ALA A 147 -3.67 10.68 -19.89
N PRO A 148 -3.20 9.75 -20.73
CA PRO A 148 -2.84 8.40 -20.29
C PRO A 148 -1.50 8.38 -19.53
N ASP A 149 -0.77 9.47 -19.51
CA ASP A 149 0.60 9.60 -19.00
C ASP A 149 0.86 10.98 -18.38
N ALA A 150 -0.08 11.46 -17.56
CA ALA A 150 0.07 12.71 -16.83
C ALA A 150 1.31 12.67 -15.91
N ARG A 151 2.18 13.69 -15.98
CA ARG A 151 3.49 13.71 -15.32
C ARG A 151 3.47 14.58 -14.09
N TYR A 152 3.43 13.91 -12.95
CA TYR A 152 3.61 14.52 -11.64
C TYR A 152 5.09 14.48 -11.26
N THR A 153 5.64 15.58 -10.73
CA THR A 153 6.98 15.60 -10.13
C THR A 153 6.87 15.96 -8.67
N VAL A 154 7.27 15.06 -7.79
CA VAL A 154 7.33 15.30 -6.34
C VAL A 154 8.72 15.77 -5.98
N HIS A 155 8.83 16.99 -5.43
CA HIS A 155 10.06 17.57 -4.91
C HIS A 155 10.14 17.28 -3.41
N HIS A 156 11.10 16.48 -3.01
CA HIS A 156 11.25 15.94 -1.65
C HIS A 156 12.67 16.15 -1.11
N ALA A 157 12.95 15.80 0.12
CA ALA A 157 14.24 16.03 0.77
C ALA A 157 15.43 15.35 0.06
N GLY A 158 15.19 14.25 -0.68
CA GLY A 158 16.21 13.55 -1.46
C GLY A 158 16.35 14.02 -2.91
N GLY A 159 15.56 15.02 -3.35
CA GLY A 159 15.57 15.52 -4.73
C GLY A 159 14.18 15.63 -5.36
N ALA A 160 14.05 15.18 -6.61
CA ALA A 160 12.78 15.18 -7.35
C ALA A 160 12.52 13.84 -8.00
N THR A 161 11.28 13.36 -7.95
CA THR A 161 10.85 12.11 -8.57
C THR A 161 9.65 12.34 -9.47
N GLU A 162 9.77 11.97 -10.74
CA GLU A 162 8.65 11.98 -11.69
C GLU A 162 7.82 10.70 -11.52
N VAL A 163 6.51 10.86 -11.43
CA VAL A 163 5.51 9.79 -11.39
C VAL A 163 4.53 9.99 -12.53
N VAL A 164 4.34 8.94 -13.33
CA VAL A 164 3.44 8.95 -14.49
C VAL A 164 2.11 8.30 -14.10
N VAL A 165 1.00 9.00 -14.34
CA VAL A 165 -0.35 8.60 -13.94
C VAL A 165 -1.28 8.58 -15.14
N ASP A 166 -2.00 7.48 -15.32
CA ASP A 166 -3.12 7.43 -16.28
C ASP A 166 -4.37 8.07 -15.66
N GLN A 167 -4.65 9.32 -15.99
CA GLN A 167 -5.81 10.03 -15.46
C GLN A 167 -7.16 9.57 -16.05
N ARG A 168 -7.17 8.59 -16.92
CA ARG A 168 -8.41 8.00 -17.48
C ARG A 168 -9.08 7.05 -16.49
N VAL A 169 -8.32 6.48 -15.56
CA VAL A 169 -8.72 5.48 -14.56
C VAL A 169 -8.24 5.88 -13.16
N HIS A 170 -8.70 5.22 -12.11
CA HIS A 170 -8.31 5.45 -10.72
C HIS A 170 -8.45 6.90 -10.23
N GLY A 171 -9.35 7.66 -10.83
CA GLY A 171 -9.71 9.01 -10.40
C GLY A 171 -10.98 9.02 -9.56
N ASN A 172 -11.41 10.22 -9.15
CA ASN A 172 -12.48 10.45 -8.17
C ASN A 172 -12.14 9.86 -6.78
N THR A 173 -10.87 9.57 -6.55
CA THR A 173 -10.27 9.02 -5.34
C THR A 173 -8.85 9.55 -5.17
N TRP A 174 -8.20 9.22 -4.03
CA TRP A 174 -6.81 9.57 -3.78
C TRP A 174 -5.86 8.55 -4.43
N HIS A 175 -5.31 8.89 -5.58
CA HIS A 175 -4.33 8.08 -6.30
C HIS A 175 -2.94 8.23 -5.70
N TYR A 176 -2.32 7.12 -5.28
CA TYR A 176 -1.00 7.10 -4.65
C TYR A 176 0.12 7.38 -5.66
N LEU A 177 0.95 8.39 -5.36
CA LEU A 177 2.12 8.74 -6.18
C LEU A 177 3.43 8.14 -5.67
N GLY A 178 3.54 7.88 -4.38
CA GLY A 178 4.75 7.35 -3.76
C GLY A 178 4.87 7.79 -2.29
N THR A 179 5.87 7.25 -1.59
CA THR A 179 6.25 7.69 -0.25
C THR A 179 7.61 8.36 -0.31
N PHE A 180 7.71 9.59 0.23
CA PHE A 180 8.88 10.44 0.11
C PHE A 180 9.22 11.10 1.44
N GLY A 181 10.53 11.33 1.68
CA GLY A 181 11.01 12.04 2.84
C GLY A 181 10.82 13.56 2.72
N PHE A 182 10.23 14.18 3.74
CA PHE A 182 10.09 15.63 3.86
C PHE A 182 10.60 16.13 5.20
N ARG A 183 11.02 17.40 5.24
CA ARG A 183 11.53 18.05 6.46
C ARG A 183 10.57 19.13 6.95
N ALA A 184 10.37 19.18 8.25
CA ALA A 184 9.65 20.27 8.90
C ALA A 184 10.33 21.62 8.64
N GLY A 185 9.51 22.64 8.40
CA GLY A 185 10.00 23.99 8.13
C GLY A 185 10.59 24.22 6.73
N GLN A 186 10.65 23.18 5.88
CA GLN A 186 11.00 23.31 4.47
C GLN A 186 9.74 23.30 3.61
N VAL A 187 9.79 24.10 2.54
CA VAL A 187 8.74 24.13 1.53
C VAL A 187 8.99 22.99 0.54
N ALA A 188 7.99 22.17 0.35
CA ALA A 188 7.97 21.10 -0.65
C ALA A 188 6.92 21.41 -1.73
N THR A 189 7.05 20.80 -2.90
CA THR A 189 6.11 20.97 -3.99
C THR A 189 5.81 19.68 -4.72
N VAL A 190 4.59 19.58 -5.26
CA VAL A 190 4.25 18.66 -6.34
C VAL A 190 3.90 19.50 -7.56
N THR A 191 4.43 19.13 -8.72
CA THR A 191 4.10 19.80 -9.99
C THR A 191 3.46 18.83 -10.96
N LEU A 192 2.53 19.28 -11.77
CA LEU A 192 1.91 18.57 -12.88
C LEU A 192 2.10 19.34 -14.16
N SER A 193 2.79 18.76 -15.15
CA SER A 193 2.97 19.36 -16.45
C SER A 193 1.92 18.90 -17.46
N ASN A 194 1.70 19.67 -18.51
CA ASN A 194 0.85 19.26 -19.62
C ASN A 194 1.57 18.40 -20.70
N LEU A 195 2.78 17.94 -20.38
CA LEU A 195 3.54 17.06 -21.28
C LEU A 195 2.91 15.68 -21.30
N SER A 196 2.69 15.14 -22.52
CA SER A 196 2.11 13.81 -22.74
C SER A 196 2.62 13.25 -24.07
N THR A 197 2.52 11.94 -24.24
CA THR A 197 2.73 11.28 -25.55
C THR A 197 1.58 11.56 -26.53
N VAL A 198 0.44 12.06 -26.04
CA VAL A 198 -0.76 12.39 -26.80
C VAL A 198 -0.97 13.89 -26.83
N ALA A 199 -0.59 14.54 -27.94
CA ALA A 199 -0.76 16.00 -28.09
C ALA A 199 -2.16 16.41 -28.53
N GLY A 200 -2.71 17.48 -27.94
CA GLY A 200 -3.86 18.23 -28.42
C GLY A 200 -5.23 17.51 -28.43
N ARG A 201 -5.27 16.25 -27.99
CA ARG A 201 -6.49 15.41 -27.96
C ARG A 201 -6.88 14.97 -26.56
N ALA A 202 -6.03 15.18 -25.58
CA ALA A 202 -6.27 14.87 -24.20
C ALA A 202 -6.07 16.12 -23.32
N VAL A 203 -6.50 16.05 -22.08
CA VAL A 203 -6.27 17.09 -21.09
C VAL A 203 -5.65 16.47 -19.82
N VAL A 204 -4.78 17.23 -19.15
CA VAL A 204 -4.36 16.95 -17.79
C VAL A 204 -5.28 17.68 -16.80
N ILE A 205 -5.58 17.03 -15.69
CA ILE A 205 -6.43 17.54 -14.62
C ILE A 205 -5.56 17.89 -13.41
N ALA A 206 -5.67 19.12 -12.94
CA ALA A 206 -5.10 19.59 -11.69
C ALA A 206 -6.23 19.90 -10.70
N ASP A 207 -6.22 19.22 -9.54
CA ASP A 207 -7.23 19.34 -8.51
C ASP A 207 -6.55 19.36 -7.14
N ALA A 208 -6.50 18.29 -6.38
CA ALA A 208 -5.93 18.30 -5.04
C ALA A 208 -4.73 17.34 -4.89
N ILE A 209 -3.81 17.69 -3.98
CA ILE A 209 -2.71 16.85 -3.50
C ILE A 209 -2.88 16.64 -2.01
N ARG A 210 -2.69 15.40 -1.54
CA ARG A 210 -2.63 15.01 -0.13
C ARG A 210 -1.24 14.46 0.19
N VAL A 211 -0.70 14.86 1.32
CA VAL A 211 0.59 14.41 1.86
C VAL A 211 0.35 13.90 3.28
N GLY A 212 0.58 12.62 3.52
CA GLY A 212 0.37 11.98 4.80
C GLY A 212 -1.02 11.35 4.99
N GLY A 213 -1.14 10.49 5.99
CA GLY A 213 -2.37 9.79 6.37
C GLY A 213 -3.31 10.65 7.22
N GLY A 214 -2.75 11.23 8.27
CA GLY A 214 -3.47 12.11 9.18
C GLY A 214 -4.31 11.40 10.25
N VAL A 215 -5.04 12.20 11.02
CA VAL A 215 -5.93 11.78 12.09
C VAL A 215 -7.38 12.00 11.66
N PHE A 216 -8.23 11.02 11.92
CA PHE A 216 -9.68 11.16 11.75
C PHE A 216 -10.25 12.03 12.88
N SER A 217 -10.18 13.33 12.69
CA SER A 217 -10.62 14.35 13.66
C SER A 217 -11.91 15.08 13.23
N SER A 218 -12.41 14.83 12.02
CA SER A 218 -13.59 15.46 11.45
C SER A 218 -14.39 14.48 10.61
N LEU A 219 -15.71 14.63 10.61
CA LEU A 219 -16.64 13.89 9.74
C LEU A 219 -16.87 14.60 8.40
N THR A 220 -16.20 15.71 8.14
CA THR A 220 -16.32 16.46 6.89
C THR A 220 -15.87 15.60 5.70
N GLY A 221 -16.71 15.54 4.68
CA GLY A 221 -16.47 14.72 3.48
C GLY A 221 -16.82 13.25 3.62
N ILE A 222 -17.40 12.83 4.76
CA ILE A 222 -17.96 11.49 4.94
C ILE A 222 -19.46 11.54 4.58
N TYR A 223 -19.89 10.73 3.64
CA TYR A 223 -21.26 10.77 3.11
C TYR A 223 -22.31 10.33 4.11
N THR A 224 -22.02 9.30 4.91
CA THR A 224 -22.94 8.82 5.94
C THR A 224 -22.19 8.42 7.19
N THR A 225 -22.63 8.94 8.32
CA THR A 225 -22.17 8.49 9.63
C THR A 225 -23.27 8.77 10.65
N THR A 226 -23.48 7.81 11.54
CA THR A 226 -24.33 7.99 12.73
C THR A 226 -23.52 8.41 13.94
N ALA A 227 -22.18 8.45 13.79
CA ALA A 227 -21.28 8.82 14.87
C ALA A 227 -21.36 10.32 15.17
N PRO A 228 -21.70 10.74 16.39
CA PRO A 228 -21.80 12.15 16.74
C PRO A 228 -20.45 12.85 16.83
N TYR A 229 -19.36 12.08 17.03
CA TYR A 229 -18.00 12.59 17.21
C TYR A 229 -17.00 11.72 16.44
N ALA A 230 -15.90 12.33 15.99
CA ALA A 230 -14.77 11.63 15.42
C ALA A 230 -13.93 10.94 16.53
N PRO A 231 -13.24 9.84 16.22
CA PRO A 231 -12.48 9.07 17.23
C PRO A 231 -11.16 9.73 17.63
N ASN A 232 -10.67 10.73 16.90
CA ASN A 232 -9.33 11.31 17.05
C ASN A 232 -8.22 10.23 17.00
N LYS A 233 -8.36 9.29 16.06
CA LYS A 233 -7.40 8.20 15.80
C LYS A 233 -6.72 8.41 14.46
N PRO A 234 -5.47 7.96 14.28
CA PRO A 234 -4.86 7.92 12.97
C PRO A 234 -5.75 7.16 11.98
N TRP A 235 -5.78 7.61 10.73
CA TRP A 235 -6.62 6.97 9.71
C TRP A 235 -6.29 5.49 9.50
N TRP A 236 -5.04 5.08 9.66
CA TRP A 236 -4.64 3.68 9.54
C TRP A 236 -5.24 2.76 10.64
N GLU A 237 -5.66 3.32 11.77
CA GLU A 237 -6.38 2.60 12.82
C GLU A 237 -7.90 2.53 12.56
N VAL A 238 -8.43 3.38 11.67
CA VAL A 238 -9.87 3.53 11.46
C VAL A 238 -10.37 2.45 10.49
N ALA A 239 -11.59 1.97 10.70
CA ALA A 239 -12.22 0.95 9.88
C ALA A 239 -12.42 1.39 8.44
N ALA A 240 -12.41 0.41 7.53
CA ALA A 240 -12.56 0.62 6.10
C ALA A 240 -13.83 1.39 5.73
N TYR A 241 -14.92 1.18 6.46
CA TYR A 241 -16.19 1.87 6.24
C TYR A 241 -16.05 3.40 6.15
N TYR A 242 -15.22 4.02 6.97
CA TYR A 242 -14.98 5.46 6.93
C TYR A 242 -13.91 5.85 5.92
N TYR A 243 -12.87 5.02 5.83
CA TYR A 243 -11.77 5.26 4.92
C TYR A 243 -12.21 5.27 3.46
N VAL A 244 -13.00 4.28 3.03
CA VAL A 244 -13.47 4.21 1.63
C VAL A 244 -14.38 5.39 1.24
N GLN A 245 -15.11 5.96 2.20
CA GLN A 245 -15.88 7.20 2.00
C GLN A 245 -14.94 8.41 1.81
N ARG A 246 -13.86 8.49 2.60
CA ARG A 246 -12.81 9.48 2.40
C ARG A 246 -12.16 9.34 1.03
N MET A 247 -12.08 8.12 0.50
CA MET A 247 -11.56 7.84 -0.84
C MET A 247 -12.55 8.17 -1.96
N GLY A 248 -13.80 8.48 -1.65
CA GLY A 248 -14.80 8.91 -2.62
C GLY A 248 -15.95 7.93 -2.87
N LEU A 249 -15.91 6.72 -2.32
CA LEU A 249 -17.00 5.77 -2.48
C LEU A 249 -18.22 6.20 -1.67
N ASN A 250 -19.35 6.49 -2.36
CA ASN A 250 -20.60 6.82 -1.71
C ASN A 250 -21.33 5.54 -1.27
N PRO A 251 -21.59 5.35 0.04
CA PRO A 251 -22.27 4.17 0.56
C PRO A 251 -23.80 4.21 0.40
N SER A 252 -24.37 5.09 -0.42
CA SER A 252 -25.81 5.14 -0.66
C SER A 252 -26.31 3.79 -1.20
N GLY A 253 -27.31 3.22 -0.54
CA GLY A 253 -27.84 1.89 -0.86
C GLY A 253 -27.14 0.72 -0.15
N TRP A 254 -26.16 0.98 0.71
CA TRP A 254 -25.58 -0.06 1.56
C TRP A 254 -26.54 -0.43 2.71
N PRO A 255 -26.48 -1.68 3.19
CA PRO A 255 -27.26 -2.06 4.37
C PRO A 255 -26.94 -1.15 5.56
N SER A 256 -27.94 -0.67 6.28
CA SER A 256 -27.81 0.32 7.36
C SER A 256 -27.25 -0.22 8.69
N TYR A 257 -26.53 -1.32 8.70
CA TYR A 257 -26.04 -1.97 9.91
C TYR A 257 -24.53 -1.79 10.06
N GLY A 258 -24.08 -1.00 11.04
CA GLY A 258 -22.70 -0.54 11.23
C GLY A 258 -21.59 -1.59 11.03
N TYR A 259 -21.65 -2.74 11.68
CA TYR A 259 -20.65 -3.80 11.54
C TYR A 259 -20.65 -4.45 10.14
N PHE A 260 -21.83 -4.74 9.59
CA PHE A 260 -21.97 -5.29 8.24
C PHE A 260 -21.46 -4.33 7.17
N ASN A 261 -21.61 -3.04 7.39
CA ASN A 261 -21.15 -2.04 6.44
C ASN A 261 -19.61 -2.05 6.30
N ASP A 262 -18.88 -2.22 7.40
CA ASP A 262 -17.42 -2.29 7.32
C ASP A 262 -16.94 -3.55 6.58
N VAL A 263 -17.54 -4.71 6.85
CA VAL A 263 -17.17 -5.98 6.20
C VAL A 263 -17.36 -5.90 4.68
N VAL A 264 -18.49 -5.37 4.22
CA VAL A 264 -18.80 -5.29 2.78
C VAL A 264 -18.16 -4.08 2.10
N ALA A 265 -17.84 -3.02 2.85
CA ALA A 265 -17.18 -1.82 2.32
C ALA A 265 -15.87 -2.13 1.61
N ARG A 266 -15.10 -3.05 2.14
CA ARG A 266 -13.77 -3.42 1.66
C ARG A 266 -13.80 -3.99 0.24
N PRO A 267 -14.48 -5.12 -0.03
CA PRO A 267 -14.59 -5.65 -1.39
C PRO A 267 -15.41 -4.77 -2.33
N MET A 268 -16.39 -4.04 -1.82
CA MET A 268 -17.15 -3.08 -2.64
C MET A 268 -16.28 -1.93 -3.13
N TYR A 269 -15.38 -1.42 -2.29
CA TYR A 269 -14.41 -0.42 -2.70
C TYR A 269 -13.46 -0.98 -3.76
N ALA A 270 -12.94 -2.19 -3.55
CA ALA A 270 -12.06 -2.83 -4.52
C ALA A 270 -12.74 -2.96 -5.89
N ARG A 271 -13.99 -3.43 -5.94
CA ARG A 271 -14.76 -3.52 -7.19
C ARG A 271 -15.03 -2.15 -7.82
N TRP A 272 -15.39 -1.16 -7.00
CA TRP A 272 -15.67 0.19 -7.49
C TRP A 272 -14.44 0.82 -8.12
N GLU A 273 -13.28 0.67 -7.49
CA GLU A 273 -12.02 1.20 -7.98
C GLU A 273 -11.52 0.45 -9.24
N HIS A 274 -11.78 -0.86 -9.30
CA HIS A 274 -11.43 -1.72 -10.44
C HIS A 274 -12.32 -1.49 -11.67
N ALA A 275 -13.55 -1.06 -11.46
CA ALA A 275 -14.53 -0.97 -12.54
C ALA A 275 -14.08 -0.05 -13.69
N GLY A 276 -14.04 -0.60 -14.92
CA GLY A 276 -13.67 0.12 -16.13
C GLY A 276 -12.16 0.34 -16.31
N THR A 277 -11.31 -0.19 -15.44
CA THR A 277 -9.84 -0.08 -15.57
C THR A 277 -9.25 -1.05 -16.57
N GLY A 278 -9.84 -2.23 -16.70
CA GLY A 278 -9.30 -3.33 -17.52
C GLY A 278 -8.03 -3.96 -16.91
N GLU A 279 -7.77 -3.73 -15.64
CA GLU A 279 -6.60 -4.24 -14.95
C GLU A 279 -6.67 -5.73 -14.68
N ASP A 280 -5.49 -6.35 -14.59
CA ASP A 280 -5.31 -7.69 -14.08
C ASP A 280 -5.17 -7.63 -12.55
N ALA A 281 -6.28 -7.87 -11.85
CA ALA A 281 -6.41 -7.59 -10.43
C ALA A 281 -6.75 -8.83 -9.60
N LEU A 282 -6.38 -8.80 -8.31
CA LEU A 282 -6.81 -9.73 -7.28
C LEU A 282 -6.98 -9.03 -5.91
N TYR A 283 -7.65 -9.72 -4.99
CA TYR A 283 -7.94 -9.23 -3.64
C TYR A 283 -7.38 -10.13 -2.56
N ILE A 284 -6.64 -9.55 -1.62
CA ILE A 284 -6.10 -10.22 -0.43
C ILE A 284 -6.71 -9.60 0.82
N SER A 285 -7.32 -10.41 1.65
CA SER A 285 -7.80 -10.02 2.97
C SER A 285 -6.95 -10.66 4.06
N TRP A 286 -6.31 -9.83 4.87
CA TRP A 286 -5.43 -10.25 5.96
C TRP A 286 -6.14 -10.09 7.30
N HIS A 287 -6.29 -11.19 8.02
CA HIS A 287 -6.91 -11.27 9.34
C HIS A 287 -6.09 -12.13 10.30
N SER A 288 -6.43 -12.05 11.58
CA SER A 288 -6.11 -13.06 12.56
C SER A 288 -7.40 -13.57 13.19
N ASN A 289 -7.45 -14.87 13.47
CA ASN A 289 -8.65 -15.59 13.91
C ASN A 289 -8.85 -15.52 15.43
N GLY A 290 -10.09 -15.74 15.86
CA GLY A 290 -10.44 -15.93 17.27
C GLY A 290 -11.73 -16.74 17.39
N ILE A 291 -11.83 -17.62 18.39
CA ILE A 291 -13.01 -18.50 18.53
C ILE A 291 -14.10 -17.84 19.37
N ASN A 292 -13.80 -17.25 20.51
CA ASN A 292 -14.83 -16.63 21.37
C ASN A 292 -14.28 -15.56 22.32
N GLY A 293 -13.09 -15.03 22.09
CA GLY A 293 -12.47 -14.09 23.03
C GLY A 293 -11.99 -14.71 24.35
N TYR A 294 -11.97 -16.02 24.43
CA TYR A 294 -11.43 -16.80 25.53
C TYR A 294 -10.25 -17.62 25.03
N GLN A 295 -9.43 -18.09 25.96
CA GLN A 295 -8.32 -18.96 25.62
C GLN A 295 -8.79 -20.15 24.80
N THR A 296 -8.30 -20.24 23.55
CA THR A 296 -8.53 -21.39 22.67
C THR A 296 -7.34 -22.36 22.73
N THR A 297 -7.62 -23.63 22.41
CA THR A 297 -6.58 -24.64 22.11
C THR A 297 -6.30 -24.75 20.61
N VAL A 298 -7.11 -24.08 19.79
CA VAL A 298 -6.94 -24.05 18.34
C VAL A 298 -5.92 -22.98 17.98
N ARG A 299 -4.95 -23.35 17.15
CA ARG A 299 -3.90 -22.46 16.66
C ARG A 299 -3.52 -22.77 15.21
N GLY A 300 -2.80 -21.84 14.58
CA GLY A 300 -2.27 -22.03 13.23
C GLY A 300 -3.01 -21.21 12.18
N THR A 301 -2.75 -21.53 10.90
CA THR A 301 -3.25 -20.77 9.76
C THR A 301 -4.41 -21.49 9.07
N VAL A 302 -5.42 -20.71 8.68
CA VAL A 302 -6.52 -21.14 7.81
C VAL A 302 -6.79 -20.07 6.76
N SER A 303 -7.25 -20.46 5.57
CA SER A 303 -7.66 -19.50 4.54
C SER A 303 -9.06 -19.79 4.02
N TYR A 304 -9.72 -18.77 3.50
CA TYR A 304 -11.09 -18.84 3.04
C TYR A 304 -11.25 -18.24 1.65
N ILE A 305 -12.15 -18.86 0.86
CA ILE A 305 -12.77 -18.27 -0.33
C ILE A 305 -14.28 -18.25 -0.15
N TYR A 306 -15.00 -17.53 -0.99
CA TYR A 306 -16.45 -17.58 -1.02
C TYR A 306 -16.94 -18.93 -1.55
N ASN A 307 -17.98 -19.52 -0.93
CA ASN A 307 -18.49 -20.87 -1.24
C ASN A 307 -19.65 -20.90 -2.26
N GLY A 308 -20.11 -19.74 -2.74
CA GLY A 308 -21.19 -19.68 -3.73
C GLY A 308 -22.60 -19.96 -3.20
N GLU A 309 -22.81 -19.99 -1.88
CA GLU A 309 -24.12 -20.35 -1.28
C GLU A 309 -25.25 -19.32 -1.49
N TRP A 310 -24.93 -18.11 -1.89
CA TRP A 310 -25.97 -17.11 -2.12
C TRP A 310 -26.55 -17.27 -3.53
N ILE A 311 -27.88 -17.39 -3.63
CA ILE A 311 -28.62 -17.73 -4.86
C ILE A 311 -28.23 -16.86 -6.09
N THR A 312 -27.84 -15.60 -5.85
CA THR A 312 -27.54 -14.61 -6.91
C THR A 312 -26.04 -14.38 -7.14
N ARG A 313 -25.16 -15.13 -6.45
CA ARG A 313 -23.71 -14.93 -6.51
C ARG A 313 -22.98 -16.25 -6.64
N SER A 314 -21.92 -16.24 -7.42
CA SER A 314 -21.06 -17.41 -7.64
C SER A 314 -19.69 -17.21 -7.01
N VAL A 315 -18.91 -18.29 -6.95
CA VAL A 315 -17.48 -18.21 -6.62
C VAL A 315 -16.78 -17.39 -7.69
N THR A 316 -15.95 -16.43 -7.29
CA THR A 316 -15.16 -15.64 -8.23
C THR A 316 -14.08 -16.51 -8.87
N PRO A 317 -14.00 -16.59 -10.21
CA PRO A 317 -13.00 -17.39 -10.90
C PRO A 317 -11.58 -17.05 -10.48
N GLY A 318 -10.72 -18.07 -10.33
CA GLY A 318 -9.33 -17.91 -9.90
C GLY A 318 -9.12 -17.85 -8.39
N SER A 319 -10.20 -17.76 -7.57
CA SER A 319 -10.06 -17.67 -6.10
C SER A 319 -9.51 -18.94 -5.48
N ALA A 320 -9.86 -20.11 -5.99
CA ALA A 320 -9.37 -21.38 -5.46
C ALA A 320 -7.87 -21.58 -5.74
N GLU A 321 -7.43 -21.21 -6.94
CA GLU A 321 -6.03 -21.25 -7.34
C GLU A 321 -5.20 -20.22 -6.56
N LEU A 322 -5.74 -19.03 -6.33
CA LEU A 322 -5.11 -18.02 -5.50
C LEU A 322 -4.99 -18.48 -4.04
N GLN A 323 -6.06 -19.07 -3.49
CA GLN A 323 -6.04 -19.63 -2.14
C GLN A 323 -5.00 -20.74 -2.02
N ASP A 324 -4.92 -21.62 -3.00
CA ASP A 324 -3.96 -22.74 -3.01
C ASP A 324 -2.53 -22.21 -2.98
N ALA A 325 -2.19 -21.30 -3.86
CA ALA A 325 -0.86 -20.73 -3.98
C ALA A 325 -0.45 -19.98 -2.71
N VAL A 326 -1.30 -19.08 -2.22
CA VAL A 326 -1.00 -18.25 -1.05
C VAL A 326 -0.94 -19.06 0.23
N HIS A 327 -1.93 -19.92 0.49
CA HIS A 327 -1.97 -20.75 1.70
C HIS A 327 -0.76 -21.71 1.77
N THR A 328 -0.45 -22.37 0.67
CA THR A 328 0.68 -23.31 0.59
C THR A 328 2.01 -22.60 0.89
N GLU A 329 2.24 -21.41 0.36
CA GLU A 329 3.47 -20.64 0.63
C GLU A 329 3.55 -20.18 2.08
N ILE A 330 2.44 -19.80 2.71
CA ILE A 330 2.42 -19.43 4.14
C ILE A 330 2.83 -20.63 5.00
N ILE A 331 2.19 -21.77 4.83
CA ILE A 331 2.49 -23.00 5.62
C ILE A 331 3.92 -23.44 5.39
N ARG A 332 4.39 -23.46 4.14
CA ARG A 332 5.75 -23.84 3.79
C ARG A 332 6.78 -22.91 4.47
N THR A 333 6.58 -21.62 4.38
CA THR A 333 7.47 -20.61 4.95
C THR A 333 7.50 -20.70 6.47
N LEU A 334 6.34 -20.77 7.12
CA LEU A 334 6.28 -20.81 8.57
C LEU A 334 6.91 -22.10 9.14
N ARG A 335 6.68 -23.26 8.49
CA ARG A 335 7.32 -24.52 8.92
C ARG A 335 8.82 -24.56 8.69
N ALA A 336 9.32 -23.86 7.68
CA ALA A 336 10.75 -23.82 7.38
C ALA A 336 11.53 -22.80 8.21
N ALA A 337 10.93 -21.63 8.50
CA ALA A 337 11.66 -20.48 9.03
C ALA A 337 11.18 -20.00 10.42
N TRP A 338 10.05 -20.55 10.94
CA TRP A 338 9.50 -20.13 12.22
C TRP A 338 9.29 -21.31 13.19
N ASP A 339 8.36 -22.20 12.90
CA ASP A 339 8.00 -23.37 13.74
C ASP A 339 7.73 -24.58 12.83
N PRO A 340 8.61 -25.62 12.85
CA PRO A 340 8.41 -26.81 12.01
C PRO A 340 7.09 -27.55 12.25
N THR A 341 6.45 -27.30 13.38
CA THR A 341 5.17 -27.90 13.78
C THR A 341 3.99 -26.96 13.54
N TRP A 342 4.17 -25.81 12.85
CA TRP A 342 3.12 -24.84 12.62
C TRP A 342 1.85 -25.49 12.06
N PRO A 343 0.69 -25.37 12.74
CA PRO A 343 -0.51 -26.06 12.32
C PRO A 343 -1.11 -25.46 11.05
N ASP A 344 -1.44 -26.36 10.14
CA ASP A 344 -2.21 -26.09 8.94
C ASP A 344 -3.68 -26.51 9.19
N LEU A 345 -4.57 -25.53 9.29
CA LEU A 345 -6.00 -25.75 9.46
C LEU A 345 -6.76 -25.83 8.14
N GLY A 346 -6.01 -25.77 7.04
CA GLY A 346 -6.47 -26.03 5.69
C GLY A 346 -7.09 -24.83 4.97
N LYS A 347 -7.49 -25.12 3.76
CA LYS A 347 -8.18 -24.24 2.82
C LYS A 347 -9.67 -24.50 2.91
N ARG A 348 -10.48 -23.48 3.11
CA ARG A 348 -11.92 -23.61 3.33
C ARG A 348 -12.70 -22.66 2.42
N ALA A 349 -13.99 -22.93 2.26
CA ALA A 349 -14.92 -22.08 1.56
C ALA A 349 -16.10 -21.76 2.47
N LEU A 350 -16.41 -20.48 2.66
CA LEU A 350 -17.51 -20.00 3.50
C LEU A 350 -18.20 -18.79 2.86
N ASN A 351 -19.44 -18.53 3.27
CA ASN A 351 -20.18 -17.34 2.88
C ASN A 351 -19.76 -16.15 3.74
N LEU A 352 -18.57 -15.62 3.48
CA LEU A 352 -18.07 -14.39 4.11
C LEU A 352 -18.42 -13.17 3.27
N GLY A 353 -18.99 -12.13 3.90
CA GLY A 353 -19.39 -10.90 3.22
C GLY A 353 -18.22 -10.22 2.51
N GLU A 354 -17.04 -10.26 3.10
CA GLU A 354 -15.81 -9.69 2.55
C GLU A 354 -15.35 -10.35 1.25
N LEU A 355 -15.67 -11.62 1.02
CA LEU A 355 -15.33 -12.33 -0.21
C LEU A 355 -16.49 -12.41 -1.20
N ARG A 356 -17.72 -12.53 -0.68
CA ARG A 356 -18.92 -12.60 -1.49
C ARG A 356 -19.12 -11.36 -2.35
N GLU A 357 -18.77 -10.19 -1.82
CA GLU A 357 -18.95 -8.92 -2.52
C GLU A 357 -17.91 -8.68 -3.63
N LEU A 358 -16.94 -9.57 -3.83
CA LEU A 358 -16.02 -9.54 -4.97
C LEU A 358 -16.67 -10.03 -6.27
N TRP A 359 -17.76 -10.80 -6.16
CA TRP A 359 -18.50 -11.26 -7.32
C TRP A 359 -19.41 -10.17 -7.88
N ASP A 360 -19.46 -10.07 -9.20
CA ASP A 360 -20.36 -9.20 -9.94
C ASP A 360 -20.87 -9.93 -11.18
N PRO A 361 -22.12 -9.70 -11.66
CA PRO A 361 -22.61 -10.26 -12.92
C PRO A 361 -21.79 -9.79 -14.13
N ASP A 362 -21.16 -8.63 -14.06
CA ASP A 362 -20.18 -8.18 -15.06
C ASP A 362 -18.79 -8.79 -14.71
N PRO A 363 -18.29 -9.71 -15.55
CA PRO A 363 -17.01 -10.37 -15.29
C PRO A 363 -15.81 -9.41 -15.34
N THR A 364 -15.96 -8.22 -15.92
CA THR A 364 -14.88 -7.21 -15.99
C THR A 364 -14.72 -6.42 -14.71
N VAL A 365 -15.62 -6.59 -13.76
CA VAL A 365 -15.62 -5.89 -12.47
C VAL A 365 -15.20 -6.81 -11.32
N GLN A 366 -15.42 -8.12 -11.47
CA GLN A 366 -15.06 -9.11 -10.45
C GLN A 366 -13.57 -9.45 -10.47
N MET A 367 -13.04 -9.88 -9.34
CA MET A 367 -11.65 -10.32 -9.20
C MET A 367 -11.54 -11.52 -8.26
N PRO A 368 -10.53 -12.42 -8.44
CA PRO A 368 -10.28 -13.48 -7.49
C PRO A 368 -9.87 -12.92 -6.12
N GLY A 369 -10.30 -13.58 -5.06
CA GLY A 369 -9.97 -13.13 -3.71
C GLY A 369 -9.83 -14.26 -2.71
N VAL A 370 -8.95 -14.04 -1.73
CA VAL A 370 -8.71 -14.93 -0.60
C VAL A 370 -8.65 -14.15 0.72
N LEU A 371 -9.26 -14.69 1.77
CA LEU A 371 -9.11 -14.23 3.14
C LEU A 371 -8.17 -15.18 3.88
N ILE A 372 -7.20 -14.63 4.57
CA ILE A 372 -6.17 -15.34 5.30
C ILE A 372 -6.35 -15.04 6.78
N GLU A 373 -6.58 -16.07 7.58
CA GLU A 373 -6.49 -16.03 9.03
C GLU A 373 -5.11 -16.55 9.42
N VAL A 374 -4.19 -15.61 9.65
CA VAL A 374 -2.76 -15.89 9.79
C VAL A 374 -2.45 -16.76 10.99
N ALA A 375 -3.08 -16.46 12.12
CA ALA A 375 -2.88 -17.12 13.42
C ALA A 375 -4.06 -16.79 14.33
N PHE A 376 -4.16 -17.40 15.51
CA PHE A 376 -5.23 -17.14 16.46
C PHE A 376 -4.80 -16.12 17.53
N HIS A 377 -5.42 -14.94 17.51
CA HIS A 377 -5.13 -13.88 18.49
C HIS A 377 -5.65 -14.17 19.90
N ASP A 378 -6.42 -15.24 20.10
CA ASP A 378 -6.87 -15.75 21.40
C ASP A 378 -6.18 -17.06 21.80
N HIS A 379 -5.09 -17.45 21.12
CA HIS A 379 -4.19 -18.54 21.51
C HIS A 379 -2.82 -17.99 21.93
N PRO A 380 -2.25 -18.40 23.11
CA PRO A 380 -1.01 -17.80 23.64
C PRO A 380 0.16 -17.79 22.67
N THR A 381 0.50 -18.95 22.14
CA THR A 381 1.65 -19.12 21.24
C THR A 381 1.48 -18.32 19.95
N ASP A 382 0.27 -18.29 19.39
CA ASP A 382 -0.03 -17.55 18.18
C ASP A 382 -0.05 -16.03 18.43
N THR A 383 -0.57 -15.62 19.61
CA THR A 383 -0.50 -14.21 20.05
C THR A 383 0.94 -13.73 20.19
N ASP A 384 1.81 -14.56 20.77
CA ASP A 384 3.24 -14.22 20.88
C ASP A 384 3.90 -14.15 19.50
N ALA A 385 3.56 -15.05 18.58
CA ALA A 385 4.03 -14.96 17.19
C ALA A 385 3.55 -13.68 16.49
N LEU A 386 2.27 -13.33 16.61
CA LEU A 386 1.69 -12.13 15.99
C LEU A 386 2.34 -10.81 16.50
N LYS A 387 2.91 -10.80 17.71
CA LYS A 387 3.66 -9.65 18.23
C LYS A 387 5.07 -9.51 17.67
N GLU A 388 5.60 -10.59 17.08
CA GLU A 388 6.97 -10.60 16.58
C GLU A 388 7.04 -10.00 15.16
N PRO A 389 7.77 -8.91 14.94
CA PRO A 389 7.94 -8.30 13.62
C PRO A 389 8.45 -9.29 12.58
N LYS A 390 9.36 -10.18 12.97
CA LYS A 390 9.89 -11.22 12.07
C LYS A 390 8.82 -12.20 11.59
N PHE A 391 7.87 -12.59 12.46
CA PHE A 391 6.75 -13.44 12.08
C PHE A 391 5.87 -12.76 11.04
N ASN A 392 5.46 -11.52 11.31
CA ASN A 392 4.63 -10.73 10.40
C ASN A 392 5.32 -10.52 9.03
N GLN A 393 6.63 -10.28 9.05
CA GLN A 393 7.42 -10.15 7.81
C GLN A 393 7.50 -11.47 7.04
N LEU A 394 7.69 -12.61 7.72
CA LEU A 394 7.70 -13.93 7.08
C LEU A 394 6.37 -14.25 6.40
N VAL A 395 5.25 -13.98 7.09
CA VAL A 395 3.92 -14.17 6.51
C VAL A 395 3.69 -13.25 5.32
N ALA A 396 4.03 -11.97 5.43
CA ALA A 396 3.88 -11.01 4.34
C ALA A 396 4.70 -11.42 3.10
N ARG A 397 5.92 -11.91 3.32
CA ARG A 397 6.77 -12.45 2.26
C ARG A 397 6.14 -13.70 1.63
N ALA A 398 5.57 -14.59 2.43
CA ALA A 398 4.91 -15.79 1.93
C ALA A 398 3.67 -15.45 1.10
N VAL A 399 2.86 -14.49 1.53
CA VAL A 399 1.71 -13.99 0.75
C VAL A 399 2.17 -13.42 -0.59
N TYR A 400 3.19 -12.55 -0.58
CA TYR A 400 3.79 -12.04 -1.81
C TYR A 400 4.23 -13.15 -2.76
N ARG A 401 4.96 -14.17 -2.27
CA ARG A 401 5.39 -15.31 -3.07
C ARG A 401 4.22 -16.11 -3.61
N GLY A 402 3.20 -16.36 -2.79
CA GLY A 402 1.98 -17.03 -3.21
C GLY A 402 1.28 -16.29 -4.36
N ILE A 403 1.26 -14.96 -4.32
CA ILE A 403 0.73 -14.13 -5.42
C ILE A 403 1.57 -14.30 -6.69
N VAL A 404 2.89 -14.27 -6.59
CA VAL A 404 3.77 -14.53 -7.76
C VAL A 404 3.49 -15.92 -8.32
N ARG A 405 3.45 -16.96 -7.48
CA ARG A 405 3.16 -18.34 -7.92
C ARG A 405 1.77 -18.49 -8.56
N TYR A 406 0.78 -17.78 -8.05
CA TYR A 406 -0.55 -17.75 -8.66
C TYR A 406 -0.47 -17.21 -10.11
N PHE A 407 0.19 -16.09 -10.32
CA PHE A 407 0.32 -15.52 -11.67
C PHE A 407 1.19 -16.38 -12.59
N GLU A 408 2.28 -16.98 -12.09
CA GLU A 408 3.08 -17.95 -12.85
C GLU A 408 2.22 -19.10 -13.38
N GLN A 409 1.45 -19.73 -12.51
CA GLN A 409 0.61 -20.86 -12.86
C GLN A 409 -0.53 -20.47 -13.81
N ARG A 410 -1.18 -19.34 -13.54
CA ARG A 410 -2.29 -18.85 -14.34
C ARG A 410 -1.85 -18.45 -15.76
N ASP A 411 -0.74 -17.71 -15.85
CA ASP A 411 -0.28 -17.12 -17.10
C ASP A 411 0.70 -18.04 -17.87
N GLY A 412 1.15 -19.12 -17.25
CA GLY A 412 2.09 -20.08 -17.85
C GLY A 412 3.48 -19.48 -18.10
N VAL A 413 3.92 -18.58 -17.25
CA VAL A 413 5.20 -17.86 -17.34
C VAL A 413 6.04 -18.10 -16.08
N ASP A 414 7.36 -17.98 -16.20
CA ASP A 414 8.27 -18.01 -15.05
C ASP A 414 8.48 -16.55 -14.58
N LEU A 415 8.18 -16.27 -13.33
CA LEU A 415 8.29 -14.95 -12.72
C LEU A 415 9.36 -14.96 -11.62
N PRO A 416 10.44 -14.18 -11.77
CA PRO A 416 11.49 -14.17 -10.78
C PRO A 416 11.02 -13.57 -9.44
N LEU A 417 11.44 -14.19 -8.35
CA LEU A 417 11.21 -13.66 -7.00
C LEU A 417 12.16 -12.51 -6.69
N LEU A 418 11.73 -11.60 -5.82
CA LEU A 418 12.59 -10.57 -5.24
C LEU A 418 13.83 -11.22 -4.60
N PRO A 419 15.02 -10.62 -4.74
CA PRO A 419 16.17 -11.02 -3.94
C PRO A 419 15.93 -10.69 -2.46
N GLU A 420 16.62 -11.41 -1.57
CA GLU A 420 16.67 -11.02 -0.15
C GLU A 420 17.58 -9.78 0.03
N PRO A 421 17.45 -9.04 1.14
CA PRO A 421 18.34 -7.91 1.44
C PRO A 421 19.81 -8.31 1.49
N PRO A 422 20.75 -7.46 1.02
CA PRO A 422 22.17 -7.66 1.27
C PRO A 422 22.48 -7.65 2.76
N THR A 423 23.58 -8.30 3.14
CA THR A 423 23.99 -8.45 4.53
C THR A 423 25.37 -7.87 4.78
N HIS A 424 25.77 -7.72 6.05
CA HIS A 424 27.10 -7.27 6.45
C HIS A 424 27.51 -5.94 5.78
N LEU A 425 26.62 -4.96 5.77
CA LEU A 425 26.94 -3.62 5.32
C LEU A 425 28.07 -3.03 6.17
N ALA A 426 29.12 -2.55 5.52
CA ALA A 426 30.24 -1.88 6.15
C ALA A 426 30.57 -0.58 5.40
N VAL A 427 30.80 0.47 6.17
CA VAL A 427 31.15 1.81 5.64
C VAL A 427 32.50 2.21 6.24
N GLN A 428 33.48 2.53 5.40
CA GLN A 428 34.84 2.85 5.79
C GLN A 428 35.32 4.14 5.14
N SER A 429 35.77 5.10 5.93
CA SER A 429 36.48 6.27 5.40
C SER A 429 37.87 5.85 4.89
N LEU A 430 38.20 6.25 3.69
CA LEU A 430 39.53 6.04 3.07
C LEU A 430 40.41 7.28 3.14
N GLY A 431 39.90 8.40 3.70
CA GLY A 431 40.56 9.70 3.61
C GLY A 431 40.29 10.42 2.28
N ASP A 432 40.70 11.67 2.19
CA ASP A 432 40.62 12.52 0.97
C ASP A 432 39.20 12.57 0.37
N GLY A 433 38.16 12.63 1.22
CA GLY A 433 36.77 12.66 0.77
C GLY A 433 36.25 11.37 0.16
N ARG A 434 36.95 10.25 0.34
CA ARG A 434 36.53 8.95 -0.17
C ARG A 434 35.96 8.06 0.93
N VAL A 435 34.82 7.41 0.63
CA VAL A 435 34.16 6.45 1.54
C VAL A 435 33.88 5.16 0.78
N ARG A 436 34.42 4.05 1.28
CA ARG A 436 34.14 2.70 0.77
C ARG A 436 32.93 2.13 1.46
N ILE A 437 31.97 1.66 0.67
CA ILE A 437 30.77 0.95 1.10
C ILE A 437 30.89 -0.48 0.57
N SER A 438 30.73 -1.49 1.42
CA SER A 438 30.80 -2.89 1.04
C SER A 438 29.75 -3.72 1.76
N TRP A 439 29.29 -4.80 1.14
CA TRP A 439 28.28 -5.70 1.68
C TRP A 439 28.49 -7.13 1.16
N ARG A 440 27.70 -8.06 1.67
CA ARG A 440 27.65 -9.43 1.15
C ARG A 440 26.34 -9.64 0.40
N PRO A 441 26.36 -10.46 -0.68
CA PRO A 441 25.12 -10.89 -1.33
C PRO A 441 24.23 -11.63 -0.34
N PRO A 442 22.90 -11.60 -0.51
CA PRO A 442 22.01 -12.46 0.25
C PRO A 442 22.24 -13.94 -0.10
N ALA A 443 21.95 -14.82 0.85
CA ALA A 443 21.77 -16.24 0.55
C ALA A 443 20.45 -16.44 -0.22
N THR A 444 20.46 -17.34 -1.20
CA THR A 444 19.31 -17.60 -2.08
C THR A 444 18.56 -18.89 -1.77
N ASP A 445 19.15 -19.76 -0.95
CA ASP A 445 18.70 -21.13 -0.64
C ASP A 445 18.33 -21.33 0.84
N THR A 446 18.18 -20.24 1.60
CA THR A 446 17.74 -20.33 3.00
C THR A 446 16.32 -20.91 3.07
N PRO A 447 16.08 -22.02 3.79
CA PRO A 447 14.77 -22.67 3.87
C PRO A 447 13.66 -21.68 4.31
N GLY A 448 12.58 -21.62 3.52
CA GLY A 448 11.47 -20.68 3.71
C GLY A 448 11.75 -19.25 3.22
N LEU A 449 13.01 -18.92 2.92
CA LEU A 449 13.44 -17.60 2.44
C LEU A 449 14.14 -17.71 1.07
N GLU A 450 13.87 -18.77 0.31
CA GLU A 450 14.45 -18.94 -1.02
C GLU A 450 14.05 -17.76 -1.92
N SER A 451 15.01 -17.26 -2.69
CA SER A 451 14.86 -16.10 -3.56
C SER A 451 15.71 -16.25 -4.81
N ASP A 452 15.41 -15.48 -5.85
CA ASP A 452 16.28 -15.44 -7.01
C ASP A 452 17.52 -14.56 -6.74
N PRO A 453 18.68 -14.91 -7.33
CA PRO A 453 19.92 -14.18 -7.08
C PRO A 453 19.82 -12.74 -7.58
N PRO A 454 20.50 -11.79 -6.92
CA PRO A 454 20.60 -10.43 -7.40
C PRO A 454 21.44 -10.35 -8.67
N THR A 455 21.04 -9.49 -9.60
CA THR A 455 21.81 -9.10 -10.78
C THR A 455 22.58 -7.78 -10.57
N GLY A 456 22.28 -7.07 -9.48
CA GLY A 456 22.92 -5.81 -9.10
C GLY A 456 22.41 -5.31 -7.76
N TYR A 457 22.91 -4.12 -7.39
CA TYR A 457 22.58 -3.47 -6.12
C TYR A 457 22.32 -1.99 -6.33
N ARG A 458 21.46 -1.40 -5.48
CA ARG A 458 21.25 0.04 -5.41
C ARG A 458 21.83 0.56 -4.09
N VAL A 459 22.68 1.56 -4.19
CA VAL A 459 23.28 2.25 -3.05
C VAL A 459 22.62 3.59 -2.89
N TYR A 460 22.02 3.82 -1.75
CA TYR A 460 21.40 5.07 -1.37
C TYR A 460 22.22 5.74 -0.28
N THR A 461 22.32 7.05 -0.34
CA THR A 461 22.97 7.86 0.68
C THR A 461 22.07 8.96 1.19
N SER A 462 22.27 9.34 2.43
CA SER A 462 21.57 10.47 3.07
C SER A 462 22.51 11.18 4.02
N THR A 463 22.30 12.49 4.21
CA THR A 463 23.03 13.31 5.19
C THR A 463 22.25 13.54 6.47
N ASP A 464 21.00 13.06 6.53
CA ASP A 464 20.06 13.33 7.62
C ASP A 464 19.16 12.13 8.00
N GLY A 465 19.21 11.04 7.21
CA GLY A 465 18.35 9.87 7.39
C GLY A 465 16.92 10.03 6.90
N VAL A 466 16.51 11.21 6.44
CA VAL A 466 15.16 11.53 5.94
C VAL A 466 15.13 11.60 4.42
N GLY A 467 16.04 12.41 3.83
CA GLY A 467 16.16 12.56 2.38
C GLY A 467 17.20 11.61 1.82
N TRP A 468 16.77 10.67 0.98
CA TRP A 468 17.67 9.73 0.32
C TRP A 468 17.96 10.14 -1.11
N SER A 469 19.21 10.05 -1.53
CA SER A 469 19.65 10.33 -2.90
C SER A 469 18.99 9.40 -3.92
N ALA A 470 19.03 9.78 -5.19
CA ALA A 470 18.83 8.82 -6.25
C ALA A 470 19.88 7.69 -6.14
N ALA A 471 19.45 6.44 -6.28
CA ALA A 471 20.31 5.28 -6.07
C ALA A 471 21.37 5.16 -7.16
N ALA A 472 22.62 4.88 -6.75
CA ALA A 472 23.62 4.39 -7.65
C ALA A 472 23.40 2.88 -7.91
N LEU A 473 23.19 2.49 -9.16
CA LEU A 473 23.09 1.07 -9.55
C LEU A 473 24.48 0.52 -9.82
N VAL A 474 24.86 -0.53 -9.10
CA VAL A 474 26.19 -1.16 -9.22
C VAL A 474 26.09 -2.69 -9.35
N PRO A 475 26.91 -3.34 -10.19
CA PRO A 475 26.88 -4.79 -10.37
C PRO A 475 27.75 -5.55 -9.33
N THR A 476 28.48 -4.84 -8.49
CA THR A 476 29.43 -5.40 -7.52
C THR A 476 28.97 -5.18 -6.09
N THR A 477 29.61 -5.84 -5.14
CA THR A 477 29.32 -5.72 -3.70
C THR A 477 30.19 -4.67 -2.99
N VAL A 478 30.79 -3.78 -3.77
CA VAL A 478 31.60 -2.66 -3.28
C VAL A 478 31.29 -1.42 -4.10
N TYR A 479 31.15 -0.30 -3.42
CA TYR A 479 30.98 1.02 -4.03
C TYR A 479 31.84 2.04 -3.30
N THR A 480 32.46 2.97 -4.03
CA THR A 480 33.25 4.05 -3.43
C THR A 480 32.60 5.38 -3.77
N LEU A 481 32.16 6.08 -2.74
CA LEU A 481 31.79 7.49 -2.83
C LEU A 481 33.04 8.35 -2.88
N THR A 482 33.00 9.40 -3.71
CA THR A 482 34.01 10.46 -3.76
C THR A 482 33.39 11.79 -3.32
N ASP A 483 34.24 12.77 -3.04
CA ASP A 483 33.84 14.14 -2.74
C ASP A 483 32.94 14.30 -1.50
N VAL A 484 33.07 13.36 -0.55
CA VAL A 484 32.36 13.45 0.74
C VAL A 484 33.06 14.49 1.61
N PRO A 485 32.40 15.58 2.02
CA PRO A 485 33.01 16.60 2.87
C PRO A 485 33.49 16.04 4.21
N ALA A 486 34.62 16.54 4.68
CA ALA A 486 35.14 16.16 6.00
C ALA A 486 34.16 16.57 7.11
N GLY A 487 33.89 15.64 8.04
CA GLY A 487 32.96 15.87 9.14
C GLY A 487 31.48 15.74 8.78
N GLN A 488 31.14 15.41 7.53
CA GLN A 488 29.76 15.21 7.15
C GLN A 488 29.20 13.91 7.71
N LEU A 489 28.01 13.94 8.31
CA LEU A 489 27.23 12.77 8.64
C LEU A 489 26.75 12.07 7.37
N LEU A 490 26.91 10.77 7.30
CA LEU A 490 26.51 9.97 6.15
C LEU A 490 25.77 8.72 6.61
N PHE A 491 24.52 8.60 6.17
CA PHE A 491 23.73 7.38 6.27
C PHE A 491 23.80 6.63 4.93
N VAL A 492 23.86 5.32 4.99
CA VAL A 492 23.95 4.45 3.81
C VAL A 492 22.97 3.29 3.96
N ARG A 493 22.25 2.98 2.89
CA ARG A 493 21.48 1.74 2.77
C ARG A 493 21.70 1.12 1.40
N VAL A 494 21.65 -0.21 1.32
CA VAL A 494 21.84 -0.95 0.08
C VAL A 494 20.68 -1.91 -0.10
N THR A 495 20.16 -1.99 -1.32
CA THR A 495 19.18 -3.00 -1.74
C THR A 495 19.78 -3.89 -2.81
N ALA A 496 19.28 -5.11 -2.93
CA ALA A 496 19.57 -6.01 -4.04
C ALA A 496 18.48 -5.90 -5.11
N VAL A 497 18.84 -6.03 -6.37
CA VAL A 497 17.88 -5.96 -7.49
C VAL A 497 18.08 -7.12 -8.46
N ASN A 498 16.96 -7.59 -9.04
CA ASN A 498 16.91 -8.51 -10.18
C ASN A 498 15.67 -8.18 -11.04
N ASP A 499 15.32 -9.05 -11.98
CA ASP A 499 14.14 -8.85 -12.84
C ASP A 499 12.81 -8.97 -12.06
N GLY A 500 12.81 -9.61 -10.90
CA GLY A 500 11.67 -9.68 -9.97
C GLY A 500 11.38 -8.36 -9.26
N GLY A 501 12.39 -7.48 -9.14
CA GLY A 501 12.28 -6.16 -8.53
C GLY A 501 13.40 -5.84 -7.56
N GLU A 502 13.10 -5.12 -6.48
CA GLU A 502 14.05 -4.61 -5.50
C GLU A 502 13.78 -5.19 -4.10
N SER A 503 14.82 -5.61 -3.39
CA SER A 503 14.71 -6.12 -2.01
C SER A 503 14.35 -5.02 -1.01
N PHE A 504 14.02 -5.42 0.22
CA PHE A 504 14.16 -4.51 1.35
C PHE A 504 15.61 -4.05 1.48
N PRO A 505 15.86 -2.85 2.07
CA PRO A 505 17.21 -2.38 2.30
C PRO A 505 17.91 -3.15 3.41
N THR A 506 19.26 -3.07 3.43
CA THR A 506 20.04 -3.33 4.64
C THR A 506 19.59 -2.41 5.78
N GLU A 507 19.89 -2.80 7.00
CA GLU A 507 19.80 -1.86 8.14
C GLU A 507 20.77 -0.68 7.89
N VAL A 508 20.36 0.50 8.36
CA VAL A 508 21.08 1.78 8.15
C VAL A 508 22.21 1.93 9.16
#